data_a0247b90486c58327ceef94344ca1763
#
_entry.id   a0247b90486c58327ceef94344ca1763
#
_cell.length_a   1.000
_cell.length_b   1.000
_cell.length_c   1.000
_cell.angle_alpha   90.00
_cell.angle_beta   90.00
_cell.angle_gamma   90.00
#
_symmetry.space_group_name_H-M   'P 1'
#
loop_
_entity.id
_entity.type
_entity.pdbx_description
1 polymer ?
#
loop_
_entity_poly.entity_id
_entity_poly.type
_entity_poly.pdbx_seq_one_letter_code
_entity_poly.pdbx_strand_id
1 'polypeptide(L)'
;MPNKKIFWVFALSSVVYFTQGIESLPSQGLFYYWKETLHFAPEKIMLISSIITFAWLVKPPIGFIVDNFLSKKIWILLSLALDIALVFFIGSFALPLFILISILIINSTNAAFRDVSVDGIMCVEGKKNQTTGKIQSVQWISISVATLLAGIGGGIIAEKWGYKTGFMVLIPVYILVGLVAYCYKENDVGADQCVRPNEGKHMGLPLHLHLKQLFADKRLLVICLFIFLYQYSPSFGTPLLFIQRDVFKWGKVWIGALGSIGTVFGIVGALLYFKFSQKIQSRIKIWLFFSVLLGAVTTLSYLYYTPATAVIYDIVYSLMGMFIFLMLMDFMARNTIKGLEATSFAFLCSVSNLAMVSGNLSGATLLPLIGLKWLIVISAFTSFLCLPLISKIK
;
A
#
# COMPACT_ATOMS: atom_id res chain seq x y z
N MET A 1 30.08 -4.51 12.54
CA MET A 1 29.16 -5.51 11.94
C MET A 1 27.78 -4.87 11.87
N PRO A 2 27.05 -4.99 10.77
CA PRO A 2 25.68 -4.48 10.72
C PRO A 2 24.91 -5.13 11.87
N ASN A 3 24.11 -4.32 12.57
CA ASN A 3 23.31 -4.78 13.71
C ASN A 3 22.44 -5.96 13.24
N LYS A 4 22.74 -7.17 13.72
CA LYS A 4 22.08 -8.43 13.28
C LYS A 4 20.56 -8.32 13.33
N LYS A 5 20.03 -7.49 14.23
CA LYS A 5 18.61 -7.25 14.37
C LYS A 5 18.04 -6.46 13.17
N ILE A 6 18.71 -5.38 12.74
CA ILE A 6 18.22 -4.57 11.62
C ILE A 6 18.19 -5.36 10.31
N PHE A 7 19.14 -6.29 10.12
CA PHE A 7 19.09 -7.22 8.98
C PHE A 7 17.79 -8.02 8.96
N TRP A 8 17.37 -8.57 10.11
CA TRP A 8 16.13 -9.34 10.19
C TRP A 8 14.87 -8.47 10.00
N VAL A 9 14.91 -7.18 10.37
CA VAL A 9 13.82 -6.23 10.07
C VAL A 9 13.70 -6.02 8.56
N PHE A 10 14.81 -5.82 7.86
CA PHE A 10 14.81 -5.70 6.40
C PHE A 10 14.33 -6.98 5.73
N ALA A 11 14.82 -8.14 6.16
CA ALA A 11 14.41 -9.43 5.62
C ALA A 11 12.91 -9.68 5.83
N LEU A 12 12.40 -9.48 7.05
CA LEU A 12 10.98 -9.66 7.37
C LEU A 12 10.10 -8.70 6.56
N SER A 13 10.46 -7.42 6.51
CA SER A 13 9.74 -6.42 5.72
C SER A 13 9.71 -6.76 4.24
N SER A 14 10.85 -7.21 3.68
CA SER A 14 10.95 -7.63 2.28
C SER A 14 10.03 -8.80 1.96
N VAL A 15 10.08 -9.88 2.75
CA VAL A 15 9.31 -11.09 2.45
C VAL A 15 7.81 -10.92 2.70
N VAL A 16 7.41 -10.13 3.69
CA VAL A 16 5.99 -9.83 3.93
C VAL A 16 5.40 -8.99 2.78
N TYR A 17 6.12 -7.98 2.29
CA TYR A 17 5.66 -7.19 1.15
C TYR A 17 5.76 -7.95 -0.17
N PHE A 18 6.75 -8.84 -0.33
CA PHE A 18 6.77 -9.78 -1.45
C PHE A 18 5.51 -10.66 -1.45
N THR A 19 5.07 -11.12 -0.28
CA THR A 19 3.84 -11.90 -0.15
C THR A 19 2.62 -11.12 -0.65
N GLN A 20 2.48 -9.86 -0.29
CA GLN A 20 1.36 -9.02 -0.77
C GLN A 20 1.33 -8.90 -2.30
N GLY A 21 2.49 -8.79 -2.94
CA GLY A 21 2.56 -8.75 -4.40
C GLY A 21 2.20 -10.10 -5.05
N ILE A 22 2.75 -11.20 -4.51
CA ILE A 22 2.53 -12.53 -5.09
C ILE A 22 1.13 -13.09 -4.81
N GLU A 23 0.43 -12.60 -3.79
CA GLU A 23 -0.97 -12.92 -3.52
C GLU A 23 -1.92 -12.53 -4.66
N SER A 24 -1.50 -11.69 -5.58
CA SER A 24 -2.23 -11.40 -6.82
C SER A 24 -2.17 -12.53 -7.87
N LEU A 25 -1.33 -13.55 -7.67
CA LEU A 25 -1.12 -14.66 -8.60
C LEU A 25 -2.41 -15.44 -8.95
N PRO A 26 -3.31 -15.80 -8.03
CA PRO A 26 -4.56 -16.47 -8.37
C PRO A 26 -5.63 -15.53 -8.95
N SER A 27 -5.43 -14.21 -8.92
CA SER A 27 -6.47 -13.23 -9.27
C SER A 27 -6.96 -13.35 -10.71
N GLN A 28 -6.07 -13.62 -11.67
CA GLN A 28 -6.46 -13.81 -13.06
C GLN A 28 -7.32 -15.08 -13.24
N GLY A 29 -6.89 -16.20 -12.64
CA GLY A 29 -7.66 -17.44 -12.70
C GLY A 29 -9.03 -17.32 -12.03
N LEU A 30 -9.10 -16.60 -10.92
CA LEU A 30 -10.35 -16.32 -10.21
C LEU A 30 -11.28 -15.42 -11.04
N PHE A 31 -10.73 -14.42 -11.74
CA PHE A 31 -11.47 -13.56 -12.64
C PHE A 31 -12.11 -14.37 -13.80
N TYR A 32 -11.35 -15.27 -14.44
CA TYR A 32 -11.88 -16.12 -15.50
C TYR A 32 -12.93 -17.11 -14.97
N TYR A 33 -12.75 -17.65 -13.78
CA TYR A 33 -13.74 -18.49 -13.14
C TYR A 33 -15.06 -17.74 -12.93
N TRP A 34 -15.05 -16.49 -12.45
CA TRP A 34 -16.25 -15.68 -12.30
C TRP A 34 -16.90 -15.31 -13.63
N LYS A 35 -16.08 -14.92 -14.62
CA LYS A 35 -16.56 -14.46 -15.92
C LYS A 35 -17.05 -15.62 -16.80
N GLU A 36 -16.28 -16.68 -16.92
CA GLU A 36 -16.50 -17.75 -17.90
C GLU A 36 -17.25 -18.93 -17.33
N THR A 37 -17.06 -19.26 -16.03
CA THR A 37 -17.77 -20.40 -15.40
C THR A 37 -19.06 -19.96 -14.71
N LEU A 38 -19.03 -18.83 -13.98
CA LEU A 38 -20.20 -18.33 -13.25
C LEU A 38 -21.01 -17.29 -14.06
N HIS A 39 -20.51 -16.88 -15.23
CA HIS A 39 -21.14 -15.90 -16.13
C HIS A 39 -21.55 -14.59 -15.43
N PHE A 40 -20.68 -14.11 -14.50
CA PHE A 40 -20.93 -12.85 -13.79
C PHE A 40 -20.71 -11.65 -14.68
N ALA A 41 -21.62 -10.69 -14.61
CA ALA A 41 -21.46 -9.38 -15.22
C ALA A 41 -20.31 -8.60 -14.55
N PRO A 42 -19.64 -7.68 -15.28
CA PRO A 42 -18.52 -6.91 -14.76
C PRO A 42 -18.82 -6.21 -13.44
N GLU A 43 -20.01 -5.64 -13.29
CA GLU A 43 -20.45 -4.90 -12.09
C GLU A 43 -20.45 -5.81 -10.85
N LYS A 44 -20.90 -7.06 -11.03
CA LYS A 44 -20.92 -8.05 -9.93
C LYS A 44 -19.52 -8.45 -9.53
N ILE A 45 -18.61 -8.62 -10.49
CA ILE A 45 -17.18 -8.92 -10.21
C ILE A 45 -16.53 -7.76 -9.46
N MET A 46 -16.78 -6.51 -9.89
CA MET A 46 -16.27 -5.32 -9.22
C MET A 46 -16.80 -5.19 -7.79
N LEU A 47 -18.09 -5.44 -7.58
CA LEU A 47 -18.70 -5.42 -6.24
C LEU A 47 -18.05 -6.46 -5.31
N ILE A 48 -17.92 -7.70 -5.76
CA ILE A 48 -17.28 -8.77 -4.99
C ILE A 48 -15.83 -8.41 -4.65
N SER A 49 -15.06 -7.91 -5.62
CA SER A 49 -13.68 -7.47 -5.39
C SER A 49 -13.60 -6.35 -4.36
N SER A 50 -14.51 -5.37 -4.42
CA SER A 50 -14.57 -4.27 -3.46
C SER A 50 -14.89 -4.75 -2.03
N ILE A 51 -15.79 -5.72 -1.90
CA ILE A 51 -16.13 -6.33 -0.59
C ILE A 51 -14.92 -7.07 -0.03
N ILE A 52 -14.23 -7.86 -0.85
CA ILE A 52 -13.03 -8.62 -0.44
C ILE A 52 -11.93 -7.68 0.06
N THR A 53 -11.73 -6.55 -0.60
CA THR A 53 -10.65 -5.60 -0.25
C THR A 53 -11.04 -4.57 0.81
N PHE A 54 -12.27 -4.59 1.32
CA PHE A 54 -12.77 -3.60 2.28
C PHE A 54 -11.90 -3.45 3.54
N ALA A 55 -11.31 -4.55 4.03
CA ALA A 55 -10.42 -4.53 5.20
C ALA A 55 -9.22 -3.58 5.05
N TRP A 56 -8.75 -3.35 3.82
CA TRP A 56 -7.65 -2.43 3.53
C TRP A 56 -8.01 -0.95 3.69
N LEU A 57 -9.30 -0.62 3.66
CA LEU A 57 -9.77 0.74 3.92
C LEU A 57 -9.88 1.02 5.43
N VAL A 58 -10.09 -0.02 6.25
CA VAL A 58 -10.37 0.10 7.67
C VAL A 58 -9.20 -0.44 8.50
N LYS A 59 -7.97 0.04 8.22
CA LYS A 59 -6.76 -0.37 8.92
C LYS A 59 -6.63 0.13 10.40
N PRO A 60 -7.14 1.32 10.80
CA PRO A 60 -6.92 1.81 12.17
C PRO A 60 -7.41 0.90 13.29
N PRO A 61 -8.59 0.27 13.24
CA PRO A 61 -9.00 -0.74 14.21
C PRO A 61 -8.05 -1.95 14.26
N ILE A 62 -7.53 -2.39 13.12
CA ILE A 62 -6.53 -3.47 13.06
C ILE A 62 -5.25 -3.03 13.77
N GLY A 63 -4.79 -1.80 13.50
CA GLY A 63 -3.61 -1.23 14.17
C GLY A 63 -3.77 -1.19 15.69
N PHE A 64 -4.96 -0.78 16.16
CA PHE A 64 -5.27 -0.81 17.58
C PHE A 64 -5.16 -2.24 18.18
N ILE A 65 -5.71 -3.23 17.50
CA ILE A 65 -5.63 -4.63 17.94
C ILE A 65 -4.14 -5.08 17.97
N VAL A 66 -3.37 -4.77 16.95
CA VAL A 66 -1.96 -5.14 16.83
C VAL A 66 -1.09 -4.47 17.90
N ASP A 67 -1.35 -3.22 18.27
CA ASP A 67 -0.57 -2.51 19.28
C ASP A 67 -0.92 -2.93 20.72
N ASN A 68 -2.14 -3.42 21.00
CA ASN A 68 -2.63 -3.67 22.35
C ASN A 68 -2.70 -5.15 22.75
N PHE A 69 -2.74 -6.04 21.77
CA PHE A 69 -2.84 -7.48 22.04
C PHE A 69 -1.60 -8.19 21.56
N LEU A 70 -1.18 -9.19 21.70
CA LEU A 70 -0.05 -10.01 21.21
C LEU A 70 1.14 -9.21 20.61
N SER A 71 2.28 -9.81 20.49
CA SER A 71 3.42 -9.22 19.80
C SER A 71 3.17 -9.16 18.28
N LYS A 72 3.74 -8.18 17.59
CA LYS A 72 3.60 -7.99 16.15
C LYS A 72 4.07 -9.22 15.36
N LYS A 73 5.13 -9.87 15.85
CA LYS A 73 5.62 -11.15 15.32
C LYS A 73 4.55 -12.24 15.39
N ILE A 74 3.86 -12.37 16.53
CA ILE A 74 2.82 -13.39 16.71
C ILE A 74 1.67 -13.14 15.76
N TRP A 75 1.24 -11.90 15.55
CA TRP A 75 0.22 -11.56 14.55
C TRP A 75 0.62 -12.00 13.14
N ILE A 76 1.89 -11.77 12.74
CA ILE A 76 2.39 -12.22 11.43
C ILE A 76 2.32 -13.75 11.33
N LEU A 77 2.77 -14.48 12.33
CA LEU A 77 2.78 -15.95 12.31
C LEU A 77 1.36 -16.54 12.31
N LEU A 78 0.44 -16.00 13.11
CA LEU A 78 -0.96 -16.44 13.15
C LEU A 78 -1.66 -16.18 11.82
N SER A 79 -1.45 -14.99 11.22
CA SER A 79 -2.04 -14.68 9.92
C SER A 79 -1.54 -15.62 8.82
N LEU A 80 -0.23 -15.93 8.80
CA LEU A 80 0.33 -16.87 7.83
C LEU A 80 -0.19 -18.29 8.01
N ALA A 81 -0.29 -18.77 9.26
CA ALA A 81 -0.83 -20.10 9.55
C ALA A 81 -2.28 -20.23 9.08
N LEU A 82 -3.10 -19.20 9.35
CA LEU A 82 -4.48 -19.15 8.88
C LEU A 82 -4.56 -19.06 7.35
N ASP A 83 -3.72 -18.22 6.71
CA ASP A 83 -3.69 -18.11 5.24
C ASP A 83 -3.32 -19.45 4.58
N ILE A 84 -2.34 -20.20 5.12
CA ILE A 84 -2.00 -21.54 4.62
C ILE A 84 -3.22 -22.46 4.67
N ALA A 85 -3.96 -22.48 5.78
CA ALA A 85 -5.16 -23.30 5.90
C ALA A 85 -6.23 -22.87 4.90
N LEU A 86 -6.49 -21.57 4.76
CA LEU A 86 -7.51 -21.02 3.87
C LEU A 86 -7.20 -21.31 2.40
N VAL A 87 -5.96 -21.05 1.93
CA VAL A 87 -5.58 -21.29 0.53
C VAL A 87 -5.52 -22.80 0.21
N PHE A 88 -5.13 -23.64 1.17
CA PHE A 88 -5.21 -25.07 1.04
C PHE A 88 -6.66 -25.53 0.86
N PHE A 89 -7.57 -24.97 1.64
CA PHE A 89 -9.00 -25.28 1.54
C PHE A 89 -9.59 -24.86 0.20
N ILE A 90 -9.28 -23.65 -0.29
CA ILE A 90 -9.70 -23.19 -1.64
C ILE A 90 -9.14 -24.12 -2.73
N GLY A 91 -7.88 -24.51 -2.62
CA GLY A 91 -7.21 -25.32 -3.63
C GLY A 91 -7.73 -26.75 -3.70
N SER A 92 -8.08 -27.33 -2.53
CA SER A 92 -8.43 -28.76 -2.41
C SER A 92 -9.90 -29.08 -2.65
N PHE A 93 -10.82 -28.15 -2.34
CA PHE A 93 -12.26 -28.42 -2.36
C PHE A 93 -13.00 -27.62 -3.42
N ALA A 94 -14.14 -28.15 -3.90
CA ALA A 94 -15.12 -27.41 -4.67
C ALA A 94 -16.05 -26.65 -3.69
N LEU A 95 -15.88 -25.33 -3.63
CA LEU A 95 -16.56 -24.52 -2.63
C LEU A 95 -17.82 -23.87 -3.21
N PRO A 96 -18.94 -23.85 -2.47
CA PRO A 96 -20.05 -22.95 -2.76
C PRO A 96 -19.57 -21.49 -2.80
N LEU A 97 -20.15 -20.70 -3.69
CA LEU A 97 -19.74 -19.30 -3.92
C LEU A 97 -19.65 -18.47 -2.63
N PHE A 98 -20.66 -18.60 -1.76
CA PHE A 98 -20.70 -17.87 -0.48
C PHE A 98 -19.49 -18.21 0.40
N ILE A 99 -19.14 -19.48 0.51
CA ILE A 99 -17.97 -19.93 1.29
C ILE A 99 -16.67 -19.41 0.67
N LEU A 100 -16.53 -19.49 -0.66
CA LEU A 100 -15.36 -18.96 -1.36
C LEU A 100 -15.18 -17.46 -1.09
N ILE A 101 -16.23 -16.66 -1.24
CA ILE A 101 -16.17 -15.21 -0.96
C ILE A 101 -15.83 -14.95 0.52
N SER A 102 -16.43 -15.70 1.45
CA SER A 102 -16.13 -15.53 2.89
C SER A 102 -14.66 -15.83 3.20
N ILE A 103 -14.10 -16.89 2.62
CA ILE A 103 -12.68 -17.22 2.79
C ILE A 103 -11.78 -16.11 2.19
N LEU A 104 -12.15 -15.59 1.03
CA LEU A 104 -11.38 -14.49 0.39
C LEU A 104 -11.40 -13.21 1.24
N ILE A 105 -12.53 -12.89 1.88
CA ILE A 105 -12.64 -11.76 2.82
C ILE A 105 -11.74 -11.97 4.04
N ILE A 106 -11.76 -13.19 4.62
CA ILE A 106 -10.91 -13.53 5.78
C ILE A 106 -9.43 -13.46 5.39
N ASN A 107 -9.05 -13.99 4.24
CA ASN A 107 -7.69 -13.94 3.72
C ASN A 107 -7.22 -12.49 3.50
N SER A 108 -8.06 -11.64 2.90
CA SER A 108 -7.78 -10.21 2.72
C SER A 108 -7.63 -9.47 4.06
N THR A 109 -8.48 -9.78 5.04
CA THR A 109 -8.39 -9.22 6.40
C THR A 109 -7.10 -9.67 7.10
N ASN A 110 -6.73 -10.92 6.95
CA ASN A 110 -5.48 -11.49 7.47
C ASN A 110 -4.24 -10.82 6.86
N ALA A 111 -4.26 -10.57 5.54
CA ALA A 111 -3.20 -9.82 4.87
C ALA A 111 -3.07 -8.40 5.44
N ALA A 112 -4.20 -7.74 5.78
CA ALA A 112 -4.17 -6.43 6.43
C ALA A 112 -3.58 -6.48 7.86
N PHE A 113 -3.85 -7.54 8.65
CA PHE A 113 -3.20 -7.75 9.96
C PHE A 113 -1.69 -7.93 9.82
N ARG A 114 -1.24 -8.70 8.85
CA ARG A 114 0.18 -8.94 8.55
C ARG A 114 0.89 -7.66 8.13
N ASP A 115 0.27 -6.88 7.26
CA ASP A 115 0.77 -5.59 6.78
C ASP A 115 0.92 -4.59 7.94
N VAL A 116 -0.12 -4.37 8.72
CA VAL A 116 -0.10 -3.45 9.86
C VAL A 116 0.92 -3.86 10.91
N SER A 117 1.12 -5.18 11.10
CA SER A 117 2.10 -5.70 12.05
C SER A 117 3.53 -5.43 11.60
N VAL A 118 3.86 -5.68 10.34
CA VAL A 118 5.22 -5.42 9.82
C VAL A 118 5.50 -3.93 9.73
N ASP A 119 4.50 -3.11 9.40
CA ASP A 119 4.62 -1.66 9.39
C ASP A 119 4.85 -1.09 10.80
N GLY A 120 4.19 -1.65 11.81
CA GLY A 120 4.46 -1.32 13.21
C GLY A 120 5.91 -1.65 13.61
N ILE A 121 6.44 -2.81 13.21
CA ILE A 121 7.86 -3.17 13.42
C ILE A 121 8.78 -2.18 12.69
N MET A 122 8.47 -1.87 11.43
CA MET A 122 9.22 -0.91 10.62
C MET A 122 9.26 0.47 11.28
N CYS A 123 8.13 0.97 11.79
CA CYS A 123 8.07 2.26 12.46
C CYS A 123 8.92 2.30 13.74
N VAL A 124 8.86 1.27 14.59
CA VAL A 124 9.63 1.18 15.82
C VAL A 124 11.14 1.09 15.55
N GLU A 125 11.54 0.07 14.81
CA GLU A 125 12.97 -0.24 14.59
C GLU A 125 13.60 0.73 13.58
N GLY A 126 12.83 1.18 12.59
CA GLY A 126 13.27 2.15 11.59
C GLY A 126 13.53 3.53 12.21
N LYS A 127 12.69 4.00 13.12
CA LYS A 127 12.93 5.26 13.87
C LYS A 127 14.17 5.16 14.73
N LYS A 128 14.31 4.06 15.49
CA LYS A 128 15.46 3.82 16.36
C LYS A 128 16.78 3.83 15.61
N ASN A 129 16.82 3.28 14.41
CA ASN A 129 18.03 3.13 13.57
C ASN A 129 18.13 4.19 12.48
N GLN A 130 17.20 5.15 12.39
CA GLN A 130 17.09 6.13 11.31
C GLN A 130 17.04 5.51 9.92
N THR A 131 16.36 4.37 9.77
CA THR A 131 16.30 3.57 8.53
C THR A 131 14.87 3.40 7.98
N THR A 132 13.88 4.12 8.48
CA THR A 132 12.47 4.02 8.06
C THR A 132 12.33 4.07 6.54
N GLY A 133 12.88 5.08 5.87
CA GLY A 133 12.81 5.22 4.43
C GLY A 133 13.53 4.12 3.64
N LYS A 134 14.62 3.56 4.19
CA LYS A 134 15.30 2.41 3.58
C LYS A 134 14.43 1.15 3.65
N ILE A 135 13.82 0.90 4.80
CA ILE A 135 12.91 -0.25 4.98
C ILE A 135 11.71 -0.11 4.05
N GLN A 136 11.09 1.06 3.99
CA GLN A 136 9.99 1.37 3.07
C GLN A 136 10.37 1.12 1.61
N SER A 137 11.57 1.55 1.20
CA SER A 137 12.05 1.30 -0.17
C SER A 137 12.14 -0.20 -0.48
N VAL A 138 12.69 -1.00 0.45
CA VAL A 138 12.79 -2.45 0.30
C VAL A 138 11.40 -3.09 0.24
N GLN A 139 10.45 -2.67 1.07
CA GLN A 139 9.06 -3.11 1.04
C GLN A 139 8.45 -2.90 -0.37
N TRP A 140 8.53 -1.70 -0.90
CA TRP A 140 7.92 -1.36 -2.19
C TRP A 140 8.65 -1.94 -3.40
N ILE A 141 9.96 -2.15 -3.33
CA ILE A 141 10.69 -2.93 -4.34
C ILE A 141 10.19 -4.39 -4.32
N SER A 142 10.06 -4.98 -3.15
CA SER A 142 9.66 -6.37 -3.00
C SER A 142 8.25 -6.63 -3.52
N ILE A 143 7.27 -5.78 -3.19
CA ILE A 143 5.90 -5.91 -3.73
C ILE A 143 5.88 -5.71 -5.25
N SER A 144 6.64 -4.75 -5.78
CA SER A 144 6.69 -4.49 -7.22
C SER A 144 7.26 -5.68 -8.00
N VAL A 145 8.36 -6.28 -7.52
CA VAL A 145 8.95 -7.48 -8.11
C VAL A 145 7.96 -8.65 -8.06
N ALA A 146 7.33 -8.87 -6.90
CA ALA A 146 6.35 -9.93 -6.72
C ALA A 146 5.12 -9.78 -7.62
N THR A 147 4.61 -8.55 -7.78
CA THR A 147 3.47 -8.25 -8.66
C THR A 147 3.80 -8.51 -10.13
N LEU A 148 5.03 -8.17 -10.57
CA LEU A 148 5.49 -8.51 -11.92
C LEU A 148 5.51 -10.03 -12.14
N LEU A 149 6.05 -10.78 -11.19
CA LEU A 149 6.08 -12.25 -11.24
C LEU A 149 4.67 -12.84 -11.22
N ALA A 150 3.79 -12.31 -10.39
CA ALA A 150 2.40 -12.74 -10.29
C ALA A 150 1.61 -12.45 -11.57
N GLY A 151 1.86 -11.33 -12.23
CA GLY A 151 1.21 -10.99 -13.50
C GLY A 151 1.51 -12.02 -14.59
N ILE A 152 2.77 -12.37 -14.79
CA ILE A 152 3.21 -13.37 -15.79
C ILE A 152 2.81 -14.78 -15.33
N GLY A 153 3.19 -15.15 -14.11
CA GLY A 153 2.94 -16.49 -13.56
C GLY A 153 1.45 -16.78 -13.40
N GLY A 154 0.67 -15.81 -12.95
CA GLY A 154 -0.78 -15.93 -12.77
C GLY A 154 -1.52 -16.17 -14.08
N GLY A 155 -1.11 -15.51 -15.16
CA GLY A 155 -1.67 -15.75 -16.50
C GLY A 155 -1.42 -17.20 -16.98
N ILE A 156 -0.19 -17.68 -16.85
CA ILE A 156 0.17 -19.06 -17.23
C ILE A 156 -0.58 -20.11 -16.40
N ILE A 157 -0.69 -19.87 -15.08
CA ILE A 157 -1.40 -20.78 -14.17
C ILE A 157 -2.90 -20.77 -14.47
N ALA A 158 -3.48 -19.59 -14.69
CA ALA A 158 -4.90 -19.43 -15.00
C ALA A 158 -5.30 -20.20 -16.27
N GLU A 159 -4.46 -20.12 -17.30
CA GLU A 159 -4.71 -20.77 -18.60
C GLU A 159 -4.57 -22.30 -18.51
N LYS A 160 -3.54 -22.80 -17.80
CA LYS A 160 -3.21 -24.24 -17.83
C LYS A 160 -3.86 -25.02 -16.68
N TRP A 161 -4.01 -24.44 -15.50
CA TRP A 161 -4.37 -25.17 -14.27
C TRP A 161 -5.51 -24.53 -13.46
N GLY A 162 -5.97 -23.35 -13.85
CA GLY A 162 -7.07 -22.64 -13.21
C GLY A 162 -6.69 -21.99 -11.86
N TYR A 163 -7.69 -21.32 -11.24
CA TYR A 163 -7.45 -20.49 -10.05
C TYR A 163 -7.02 -21.28 -8.80
N LYS A 164 -7.49 -22.51 -8.64
CA LYS A 164 -7.17 -23.37 -7.47
C LYS A 164 -5.67 -23.59 -7.33
N THR A 165 -5.00 -23.91 -8.44
CA THR A 165 -3.55 -24.06 -8.47
C THR A 165 -2.83 -22.77 -8.10
N GLY A 166 -3.36 -21.62 -8.52
CA GLY A 166 -2.83 -20.31 -8.13
C GLY A 166 -2.78 -20.11 -6.62
N PHE A 167 -3.84 -20.54 -5.89
CA PHE A 167 -3.83 -20.52 -4.43
C PHE A 167 -2.84 -21.51 -3.82
N MET A 168 -2.74 -22.73 -4.34
CA MET A 168 -1.82 -23.74 -3.80
C MET A 168 -0.34 -23.31 -3.91
N VAL A 169 0.03 -22.58 -4.96
CA VAL A 169 1.38 -22.04 -5.16
C VAL A 169 1.76 -21.01 -4.10
N LEU A 170 0.81 -20.39 -3.40
CA LEU A 170 1.10 -19.46 -2.31
C LEU A 170 1.58 -20.17 -1.03
N ILE A 171 1.26 -21.44 -0.82
CA ILE A 171 1.60 -22.18 0.42
C ILE A 171 3.11 -22.16 0.69
N PRO A 172 3.99 -22.57 -0.23
CA PRO A 172 5.44 -22.53 0.01
C PRO A 172 5.95 -21.12 0.27
N VAL A 173 5.33 -20.09 -0.32
CA VAL A 173 5.69 -18.70 -0.05
C VAL A 173 5.35 -18.33 1.40
N TYR A 174 4.15 -18.65 1.87
CA TYR A 174 3.74 -18.38 3.26
C TYR A 174 4.62 -19.12 4.27
N ILE A 175 5.02 -20.38 3.97
CA ILE A 175 5.95 -21.14 4.81
C ILE A 175 7.29 -20.42 4.90
N LEU A 176 7.85 -19.99 3.77
CA LEU A 176 9.12 -19.26 3.72
C LEU A 176 9.07 -17.97 4.56
N VAL A 177 7.99 -17.20 4.42
CA VAL A 177 7.78 -15.99 5.22
C VAL A 177 7.64 -16.30 6.70
N GLY A 178 6.93 -17.38 7.04
CA GLY A 178 6.81 -17.88 8.42
C GLY A 178 8.15 -18.23 9.03
N LEU A 179 9.05 -18.89 8.28
CA LEU A 179 10.41 -19.20 8.72
C LEU A 179 11.22 -17.92 9.00
N VAL A 180 11.14 -16.92 8.11
CA VAL A 180 11.82 -15.62 8.32
C VAL A 180 11.25 -14.91 9.54
N ALA A 181 9.92 -14.89 9.70
CA ALA A 181 9.26 -14.30 10.86
C ALA A 181 9.64 -15.02 12.16
N TYR A 182 9.77 -16.34 12.13
CA TYR A 182 10.23 -17.12 13.28
C TYR A 182 11.66 -16.75 13.70
N CYS A 183 12.57 -16.58 12.75
CA CYS A 183 13.95 -16.17 12.99
C CYS A 183 14.10 -14.74 13.49
N TYR A 184 13.13 -13.85 13.19
CA TYR A 184 13.12 -12.49 13.71
C TYR A 184 12.90 -12.51 15.23
N LYS A 185 13.78 -11.85 15.98
CA LYS A 185 13.64 -11.66 17.42
C LYS A 185 13.07 -10.27 17.69
N GLU A 186 11.80 -10.22 18.08
CA GLU A 186 11.21 -9.00 18.62
C GLU A 186 11.82 -8.70 19.99
N ASN A 187 12.17 -7.44 20.28
CA ASN A 187 12.55 -7.09 21.64
C ASN A 187 11.31 -7.15 22.52
N ASP A 188 11.46 -7.62 23.74
CA ASP A 188 10.38 -7.77 24.74
C ASP A 188 9.68 -6.46 25.16
N VAL A 189 9.90 -5.35 24.43
CA VAL A 189 9.24 -4.06 24.70
C VAL A 189 7.71 -4.17 24.57
N GLY A 190 7.20 -5.12 23.75
CA GLY A 190 5.77 -5.42 23.67
C GLY A 190 5.30 -6.52 24.64
N ALA A 191 6.15 -7.55 24.89
CA ALA A 191 5.80 -8.64 25.81
C ALA A 191 5.89 -8.21 27.28
N ASP A 192 6.84 -7.35 27.64
CA ASP A 192 6.94 -6.79 29.00
C ASP A 192 5.73 -5.89 29.36
N GLN A 193 5.08 -5.27 28.39
CA GLN A 193 3.87 -4.49 28.64
C GLN A 193 2.64 -5.39 28.91
N CYS A 194 2.61 -6.61 28.37
CA CYS A 194 1.55 -7.58 28.65
C CYS A 194 1.72 -8.35 29.96
N VAL A 195 2.92 -8.35 30.59
CA VAL A 195 3.24 -9.25 31.72
C VAL A 195 3.50 -8.50 33.05
N ARG A 196 3.64 -7.18 33.09
CA ARG A 196 3.85 -6.45 34.33
C ARG A 196 2.67 -5.55 34.70
N PRO A 197 1.83 -5.95 35.71
CA PRO A 197 0.70 -5.13 36.15
C PRO A 197 1.06 -3.86 36.90
N ASN A 198 2.35 -3.59 37.21
CA ASN A 198 2.75 -2.61 38.23
C ASN A 198 3.54 -1.38 37.77
N GLU A 199 3.76 -1.18 36.45
CA GLU A 199 4.24 0.13 35.99
C GLU A 199 3.17 0.73 35.05
N GLY A 200 2.28 1.50 35.70
CA GLY A 200 1.10 2.09 35.08
C GLY A 200 1.42 2.90 33.83
N LYS A 201 0.75 2.54 32.80
CA LYS A 201 0.07 3.33 31.77
C LYS A 201 0.13 2.60 30.43
N HIS A 202 -1.00 2.17 30.01
CA HIS A 202 -1.45 1.82 28.65
C HIS A 202 -1.99 0.40 28.37
N MET A 203 -2.04 -0.52 29.35
CA MET A 203 -2.86 -1.73 29.16
C MET A 203 -4.32 -1.44 29.52
N GLY A 204 -5.22 -1.62 28.57
CA GLY A 204 -6.66 -1.62 28.84
C GLY A 204 -7.41 -0.31 28.58
N LEU A 205 -6.82 0.69 27.95
CA LEU A 205 -7.59 1.85 27.51
C LEU A 205 -8.51 1.43 26.35
N PRO A 206 -9.82 1.65 26.46
CA PRO A 206 -10.77 1.33 25.39
C PRO A 206 -10.40 2.03 24.08
N LEU A 207 -10.75 1.44 22.93
CA LEU A 207 -10.49 1.99 21.59
C LEU A 207 -10.84 3.49 21.48
N HIS A 208 -11.94 3.92 22.11
CA HIS A 208 -12.36 5.33 22.09
C HIS A 208 -11.36 6.28 22.77
N LEU A 209 -10.61 5.82 23.78
CA LEU A 209 -9.58 6.63 24.44
C LEU A 209 -8.31 6.72 23.60
N HIS A 210 -7.92 5.66 22.89
CA HIS A 210 -6.84 5.71 21.90
C HIS A 210 -7.17 6.61 20.73
N LEU A 211 -8.38 6.51 20.18
CA LEU A 211 -8.87 7.44 19.18
C LEU A 211 -8.88 8.87 19.72
N LYS A 212 -9.34 9.07 20.96
CA LYS A 212 -9.28 10.40 21.59
C LYS A 212 -7.85 10.94 21.72
N GLN A 213 -6.86 10.08 22.02
CA GLN A 213 -5.44 10.49 22.02
C GLN A 213 -4.94 10.87 20.61
N LEU A 214 -5.29 10.10 19.57
CA LEU A 214 -4.98 10.43 18.18
C LEU A 214 -5.55 11.79 17.78
N PHE A 215 -6.83 12.05 18.11
CA PHE A 215 -7.50 13.30 17.79
C PHE A 215 -7.13 14.47 18.74
N ALA A 216 -6.57 14.21 19.90
CA ALA A 216 -6.09 15.23 20.82
C ALA A 216 -4.69 15.76 20.43
N ASP A 217 -3.90 14.98 19.70
CA ASP A 217 -2.59 15.41 19.22
C ASP A 217 -2.74 16.37 18.02
N LYS A 218 -2.69 17.66 18.32
CA LYS A 218 -2.77 18.74 17.32
C LYS A 218 -1.70 18.61 16.23
N ARG A 219 -0.52 18.05 16.56
CA ARG A 219 0.53 17.82 15.58
C ARG A 219 0.11 16.74 14.59
N LEU A 220 -0.42 15.63 15.07
CA LEU A 220 -0.90 14.55 14.21
C LEU A 220 -2.04 15.03 13.31
N LEU A 221 -2.98 15.84 13.83
CA LEU A 221 -4.07 16.40 13.02
C LEU A 221 -3.57 17.31 11.90
N VAL A 222 -2.56 18.14 12.17
CA VAL A 222 -1.92 18.97 11.13
C VAL A 222 -1.27 18.09 10.06
N ILE A 223 -0.62 17.00 10.46
CA ILE A 223 -0.02 16.03 9.54
C ILE A 223 -1.10 15.32 8.72
N CYS A 224 -2.20 14.91 9.34
CA CYS A 224 -3.34 14.31 8.63
C CYS A 224 -3.92 15.26 7.57
N LEU A 225 -4.16 16.51 7.94
CA LEU A 225 -4.67 17.52 7.00
C LEU A 225 -3.66 17.76 5.86
N PHE A 226 -2.36 17.83 6.19
CA PHE A 226 -1.30 17.95 5.19
C PHE A 226 -1.29 16.76 4.23
N ILE A 227 -1.32 15.51 4.74
CA ILE A 227 -1.32 14.28 3.92
C ILE A 227 -2.56 14.25 3.04
N PHE A 228 -3.74 14.58 3.59
CA PHE A 228 -4.97 14.62 2.82
C PHE A 228 -4.86 15.60 1.65
N LEU A 229 -4.48 16.85 1.91
CA LEU A 229 -4.38 17.88 0.86
C LEU A 229 -3.22 17.58 -0.13
N TYR A 230 -2.15 16.95 0.33
CA TYR A 230 -1.02 16.58 -0.50
C TYR A 230 -1.37 15.47 -1.50
N GLN A 231 -2.18 14.49 -1.06
CA GLN A 231 -2.58 13.34 -1.88
C GLN A 231 -3.89 13.60 -2.64
N TYR A 232 -4.66 14.60 -2.23
CA TYR A 232 -5.90 14.94 -2.91
C TYR A 232 -5.61 15.66 -4.22
N SER A 233 -6.02 15.03 -5.30
CA SER A 233 -6.02 15.64 -6.64
C SER A 233 -7.15 15.02 -7.46
N PRO A 234 -8.03 15.79 -8.10
CA PRO A 234 -9.05 15.25 -8.99
C PRO A 234 -8.41 14.39 -10.09
N SER A 235 -8.77 13.10 -10.12
CA SER A 235 -8.10 12.11 -10.98
C SER A 235 -8.51 12.28 -12.44
N PHE A 236 -7.54 12.19 -13.34
CA PHE A 236 -7.73 12.20 -14.80
C PHE A 236 -7.09 10.97 -15.49
N GLY A 237 -6.62 9.98 -14.73
CA GLY A 237 -5.94 8.81 -15.28
C GLY A 237 -6.81 7.95 -16.18
N THR A 238 -8.06 7.70 -15.79
CA THR A 238 -9.01 6.95 -16.64
C THR A 238 -9.25 7.62 -17.99
N PRO A 239 -9.55 8.93 -18.10
CA PRO A 239 -9.63 9.63 -19.39
C PRO A 239 -8.39 9.47 -20.27
N LEU A 240 -7.18 9.46 -19.69
CA LEU A 240 -5.97 9.25 -20.49
C LEU A 240 -5.90 7.85 -21.08
N LEU A 241 -6.37 6.84 -20.36
CA LEU A 241 -6.46 5.46 -20.88
C LEU A 241 -7.41 5.38 -22.09
N PHE A 242 -8.54 6.09 -22.06
CA PHE A 242 -9.43 6.21 -23.21
C PHE A 242 -8.72 6.88 -24.39
N ILE A 243 -7.97 7.96 -24.18
CA ILE A 243 -7.17 8.59 -25.23
C ILE A 243 -6.16 7.61 -25.83
N GLN A 244 -5.43 6.86 -25.01
CA GLN A 244 -4.51 5.83 -25.47
C GLN A 244 -5.20 4.79 -26.35
N ARG A 245 -6.39 4.35 -25.93
CA ARG A 245 -7.14 3.31 -26.64
C ARG A 245 -7.86 3.83 -27.89
N ASP A 246 -8.58 4.94 -27.76
CA ASP A 246 -9.54 5.40 -28.77
C ASP A 246 -8.93 6.42 -29.73
N VAL A 247 -8.01 7.27 -29.26
CA VAL A 247 -7.35 8.31 -30.08
C VAL A 247 -6.03 7.79 -30.63
N PHE A 248 -5.15 7.25 -29.78
CA PHE A 248 -3.85 6.74 -30.21
C PHE A 248 -3.95 5.35 -30.87
N LYS A 249 -5.11 4.68 -30.73
CA LYS A 249 -5.37 3.32 -31.28
C LYS A 249 -4.39 2.26 -30.76
N TRP A 250 -3.85 2.46 -29.55
CA TRP A 250 -2.92 1.51 -28.98
C TRP A 250 -3.58 0.18 -28.61
N GLY A 251 -2.88 -0.92 -28.92
CA GLY A 251 -3.30 -2.26 -28.53
C GLY A 251 -3.26 -2.48 -27.02
N LYS A 252 -4.12 -3.36 -26.51
CA LYS A 252 -4.15 -3.72 -25.07
C LYS A 252 -2.81 -4.18 -24.54
N VAL A 253 -2.07 -4.96 -25.35
CA VAL A 253 -0.72 -5.47 -25.01
C VAL A 253 0.26 -4.33 -24.84
N TRP A 254 0.24 -3.31 -25.70
CA TRP A 254 1.13 -2.15 -25.60
C TRP A 254 0.82 -1.30 -24.36
N ILE A 255 -0.45 -1.06 -24.07
CA ILE A 255 -0.88 -0.35 -22.85
C ILE A 255 -0.42 -1.12 -21.59
N GLY A 256 -0.56 -2.45 -21.60
CA GLY A 256 -0.06 -3.30 -20.51
C GLY A 256 1.46 -3.28 -20.39
N ALA A 257 2.18 -3.26 -21.52
CA ALA A 257 3.64 -3.16 -21.54
C ALA A 257 4.13 -1.83 -20.93
N LEU A 258 3.45 -0.72 -21.23
CA LEU A 258 3.74 0.58 -20.60
C LEU A 258 3.61 0.53 -19.08
N GLY A 259 2.54 -0.08 -18.56
CA GLY A 259 2.38 -0.29 -17.11
C GLY A 259 3.54 -1.10 -16.49
N SER A 260 4.04 -2.11 -17.22
CA SER A 260 5.20 -2.90 -16.80
C SER A 260 6.49 -2.08 -16.82
N ILE A 261 6.69 -1.26 -17.87
CA ILE A 261 7.81 -0.30 -17.96
C ILE A 261 7.74 0.68 -16.79
N GLY A 262 6.55 1.25 -16.54
CA GLY A 262 6.32 2.12 -15.38
C GLY A 262 6.70 1.46 -14.05
N THR A 263 6.35 0.19 -13.85
CA THR A 263 6.73 -0.55 -12.64
C THR A 263 8.25 -0.67 -12.50
N VAL A 264 8.98 -0.96 -13.58
CA VAL A 264 10.46 -1.01 -13.57
C VAL A 264 11.05 0.34 -13.19
N PHE A 265 10.57 1.44 -13.77
CA PHE A 265 11.04 2.78 -13.39
C PHE A 265 10.60 3.19 -11.98
N GLY A 266 9.46 2.70 -11.49
CA GLY A 266 9.08 2.82 -10.09
C GLY A 266 10.09 2.15 -9.16
N ILE A 267 10.59 0.95 -9.50
CA ILE A 267 11.66 0.28 -8.75
C ILE A 267 12.94 1.15 -8.74
N VAL A 268 13.30 1.76 -9.86
CA VAL A 268 14.44 2.70 -9.93
C VAL A 268 14.20 3.88 -8.98
N GLY A 269 12.99 4.45 -8.96
CA GLY A 269 12.61 5.51 -8.01
C GLY A 269 12.77 5.09 -6.55
N ALA A 270 12.36 3.86 -6.22
CA ALA A 270 12.52 3.29 -4.88
C ALA A 270 13.99 3.09 -4.50
N LEU A 271 14.84 2.64 -5.43
CA LEU A 271 16.30 2.51 -5.21
C LEU A 271 16.96 3.87 -4.98
N LEU A 272 16.55 4.89 -5.73
CA LEU A 272 17.03 6.26 -5.51
C LEU A 272 16.62 6.76 -4.12
N TYR A 273 15.37 6.55 -3.72
CA TYR A 273 14.93 6.92 -2.38
C TYR A 273 15.69 6.16 -1.28
N PHE A 274 15.90 4.86 -1.45
CA PHE A 274 16.73 4.05 -0.53
C PHE A 274 18.10 4.69 -0.28
N LYS A 275 18.76 5.13 -1.35
CA LYS A 275 20.10 5.76 -1.29
C LYS A 275 20.09 7.12 -0.60
N PHE A 276 19.07 7.93 -0.85
CA PHE A 276 19.05 9.34 -0.43
C PHE A 276 18.12 9.64 0.75
N SER A 277 17.36 8.66 1.27
CA SER A 277 16.31 8.84 2.28
C SER A 277 16.74 9.66 3.50
N GLN A 278 17.93 9.42 4.07
CA GLN A 278 18.43 10.18 5.22
C GLN A 278 18.69 11.66 4.90
N LYS A 279 19.28 11.94 3.72
CA LYS A 279 19.53 13.34 3.27
C LYS A 279 18.22 14.07 2.99
N ILE A 280 17.24 13.37 2.46
CA ILE A 280 15.91 13.92 2.17
C ILE A 280 15.21 14.26 3.49
N GLN A 281 15.16 13.33 4.43
CA GLN A 281 14.48 13.52 5.71
C GLN A 281 15.13 14.60 6.58
N SER A 282 16.43 14.82 6.50
CA SER A 282 17.10 15.93 7.20
C SER A 282 16.62 17.32 6.73
N ARG A 283 16.05 17.41 5.53
CA ARG A 283 15.51 18.65 4.93
C ARG A 283 14.11 18.45 4.37
N ILE A 284 13.29 17.65 5.05
CA ILE A 284 11.99 17.17 4.54
C ILE A 284 11.07 18.30 4.05
N LYS A 285 11.01 19.43 4.74
CA LYS A 285 10.16 20.58 4.34
C LYS A 285 10.51 21.11 2.95
N ILE A 286 11.81 21.19 2.64
CA ILE A 286 12.29 21.66 1.35
C ILE A 286 11.87 20.64 0.27
N TRP A 287 12.07 19.35 0.53
CA TRP A 287 11.72 18.30 -0.42
C TRP A 287 10.20 18.20 -0.63
N LEU A 288 9.39 18.34 0.42
CA LEU A 288 7.93 18.41 0.30
C LEU A 288 7.49 19.60 -0.55
N PHE A 289 8.09 20.78 -0.35
CA PHE A 289 7.79 21.95 -1.16
C PHE A 289 8.12 21.72 -2.65
N PHE A 290 9.33 21.25 -2.96
CA PHE A 290 9.73 20.96 -4.34
C PHE A 290 8.91 19.82 -4.96
N SER A 291 8.48 18.81 -4.20
CA SER A 291 7.64 17.73 -4.72
C SER A 291 6.25 18.24 -5.14
N VAL A 292 5.68 19.21 -4.42
CA VAL A 292 4.42 19.85 -4.81
C VAL A 292 4.59 20.63 -6.11
N LEU A 293 5.64 21.43 -6.24
CA LEU A 293 5.93 22.17 -7.48
C LEU A 293 6.12 21.21 -8.66
N LEU A 294 6.94 20.18 -8.46
CA LEU A 294 7.20 19.17 -9.48
C LEU A 294 5.93 18.42 -9.87
N GLY A 295 5.10 18.04 -8.89
CA GLY A 295 3.79 17.41 -9.12
C GLY A 295 2.87 18.30 -9.95
N ALA A 296 2.79 19.59 -9.66
CA ALA A 296 2.00 20.53 -10.44
C ALA A 296 2.51 20.67 -11.88
N VAL A 297 3.83 20.81 -12.08
CA VAL A 297 4.45 20.91 -13.42
C VAL A 297 4.23 19.64 -14.22
N THR A 298 4.45 18.48 -13.62
CA THR A 298 4.21 17.19 -14.30
C THR A 298 2.74 17.00 -14.63
N THR A 299 1.82 17.39 -13.75
CA THR A 299 0.39 17.35 -14.04
C THR A 299 0.02 18.28 -15.21
N LEU A 300 0.51 19.53 -15.22
CA LEU A 300 0.24 20.45 -16.33
C LEU A 300 0.82 19.98 -17.66
N SER A 301 1.92 19.20 -17.66
CA SER A 301 2.50 18.67 -18.90
C SER A 301 1.54 17.75 -19.66
N TYR A 302 0.58 17.12 -18.97
CA TYR A 302 -0.47 16.31 -19.62
C TYR A 302 -1.43 17.12 -20.52
N LEU A 303 -1.40 18.44 -20.51
CA LEU A 303 -2.08 19.27 -21.51
C LEU A 303 -1.52 19.04 -22.93
N TYR A 304 -0.28 18.54 -23.04
CA TYR A 304 0.40 18.19 -24.29
C TYR A 304 0.53 16.67 -24.45
N TYR A 305 -0.58 15.94 -24.26
CA TYR A 305 -0.57 14.48 -24.30
C TYR A 305 -0.62 13.97 -25.73
N THR A 306 0.48 13.41 -26.20
CA THR A 306 0.68 12.80 -27.53
C THR A 306 1.22 11.38 -27.38
N PRO A 307 1.23 10.51 -28.41
CA PRO A 307 1.81 9.18 -28.28
C PRO A 307 3.27 9.16 -27.78
N ALA A 308 4.10 10.10 -28.22
CA ALA A 308 5.50 10.19 -27.79
C ALA A 308 5.62 10.69 -26.35
N THR A 309 4.88 11.75 -25.98
CA THR A 309 4.91 12.30 -24.62
C THR A 309 4.27 11.34 -23.62
N ALA A 310 3.31 10.54 -23.99
CA ALA A 310 2.68 9.55 -23.11
C ALA A 310 3.71 8.56 -22.56
N VAL A 311 4.57 8.01 -23.40
CA VAL A 311 5.63 7.08 -22.97
C VAL A 311 6.63 7.77 -22.01
N ILE A 312 7.03 9.00 -22.34
CA ILE A 312 7.95 9.79 -21.51
C ILE A 312 7.30 10.08 -20.15
N TYR A 313 6.01 10.46 -20.13
CA TYR A 313 5.29 10.78 -18.91
C TYR A 313 5.11 9.55 -18.03
N ASP A 314 4.78 8.38 -18.60
CA ASP A 314 4.68 7.13 -17.84
C ASP A 314 6.01 6.77 -17.16
N ILE A 315 7.13 6.92 -17.85
CA ILE A 315 8.46 6.67 -17.30
C ILE A 315 8.79 7.66 -16.17
N VAL A 316 8.68 8.95 -16.47
CA VAL A 316 9.04 10.02 -15.51
C VAL A 316 8.11 10.00 -14.31
N TYR A 317 6.80 9.87 -14.54
CA TYR A 317 5.80 9.82 -13.47
C TYR A 317 5.98 8.62 -12.56
N SER A 318 6.25 7.44 -13.11
CA SER A 318 6.46 6.22 -12.31
C SER A 318 7.72 6.32 -11.44
N LEU A 319 8.82 6.82 -12.01
CA LEU A 319 10.07 7.02 -11.27
C LEU A 319 9.90 8.07 -10.17
N MET A 320 9.41 9.26 -10.52
CA MET A 320 9.24 10.38 -9.59
C MET A 320 8.11 10.09 -8.59
N GLY A 321 7.02 9.49 -9.06
CA GLY A 321 5.87 9.12 -8.24
C GLY A 321 6.25 8.16 -7.12
N MET A 322 6.99 7.09 -7.43
CA MET A 322 7.47 6.15 -6.40
C MET A 322 8.44 6.82 -5.42
N PHE A 323 9.37 7.66 -5.92
CA PHE A 323 10.29 8.40 -5.07
C PHE A 323 9.56 9.32 -4.09
N ILE A 324 8.60 10.11 -4.58
CA ILE A 324 7.80 11.04 -3.79
C ILE A 324 6.88 10.28 -2.83
N PHE A 325 6.27 9.20 -3.28
CA PHE A 325 5.42 8.34 -2.46
C PHE A 325 6.21 7.78 -1.26
N LEU A 326 7.40 7.24 -1.48
CA LEU A 326 8.24 6.73 -0.39
C LEU A 326 8.72 7.84 0.55
N MET A 327 8.97 9.03 0.04
CA MET A 327 9.27 10.20 0.88
C MET A 327 8.11 10.52 1.83
N LEU A 328 6.88 10.45 1.34
CA LEU A 328 5.69 10.68 2.16
C LEU A 328 5.47 9.55 3.16
N MET A 329 5.63 8.30 2.76
CA MET A 329 5.52 7.13 3.63
C MET A 329 6.56 7.16 4.77
N ASP A 330 7.82 7.49 4.46
CA ASP A 330 8.87 7.66 5.47
C ASP A 330 8.56 8.84 6.41
N PHE A 331 8.03 9.94 5.88
CA PHE A 331 7.56 11.07 6.69
C PHE A 331 6.43 10.63 7.64
N MET A 332 5.44 9.87 7.17
CA MET A 332 4.37 9.32 8.02
C MET A 332 4.93 8.40 9.11
N ALA A 333 5.82 7.47 8.76
CA ALA A 333 6.40 6.52 9.70
C ALA A 333 7.18 7.21 10.84
N ARG A 334 7.91 8.29 10.54
CA ARG A 334 8.66 9.07 11.54
C ARG A 334 7.76 9.87 12.48
N ASN A 335 6.56 10.20 12.05
CA ASN A 335 5.60 11.01 12.82
C ASN A 335 4.54 10.18 13.57
N THR A 336 4.71 8.86 13.65
CA THR A 336 3.84 8.00 14.47
C THR A 336 4.02 8.25 15.96
N ILE A 337 2.96 8.03 16.74
CA ILE A 337 2.95 8.19 18.21
C ILE A 337 3.67 7.01 18.86
N LYS A 338 4.54 7.29 19.83
CA LYS A 338 5.26 6.23 20.59
C LYS A 338 4.26 5.38 21.37
N GLY A 339 4.37 4.05 21.22
CA GLY A 339 3.47 3.08 21.84
C GLY A 339 2.17 2.82 21.04
N LEU A 340 1.91 3.61 19.99
CA LEU A 340 0.77 3.45 19.07
C LEU A 340 1.25 3.49 17.61
N GLU A 341 2.42 2.93 17.35
CA GLU A 341 3.08 3.04 16.05
C GLU A 341 2.25 2.41 14.92
N ALA A 342 1.72 1.20 15.12
CA ALA A 342 0.91 0.53 14.12
C ALA A 342 -0.43 1.27 13.93
N THR A 343 -1.09 1.68 15.00
CA THR A 343 -2.36 2.41 14.96
C THR A 343 -2.21 3.75 14.25
N SER A 344 -1.21 4.57 14.64
CA SER A 344 -1.03 5.90 14.08
C SER A 344 -0.54 5.85 12.63
N PHE A 345 0.32 4.91 12.26
CA PHE A 345 0.72 4.72 10.87
C PHE A 345 -0.45 4.26 10.00
N ALA A 346 -1.22 3.26 10.45
CA ALA A 346 -2.42 2.81 9.77
C ALA A 346 -3.46 3.94 9.60
N PHE A 347 -3.60 4.82 10.60
CA PHE A 347 -4.46 6.00 10.51
C PHE A 347 -3.99 6.98 9.43
N LEU A 348 -2.70 7.32 9.39
CA LEU A 348 -2.12 8.19 8.37
C LEU A 348 -2.26 7.58 6.96
N CYS A 349 -2.05 6.27 6.80
CA CYS A 349 -2.29 5.57 5.54
C CYS A 349 -3.77 5.61 5.13
N SER A 350 -4.70 5.47 6.07
CA SER A 350 -6.13 5.58 5.78
C SER A 350 -6.54 6.99 5.34
N VAL A 351 -5.94 8.03 5.92
CA VAL A 351 -6.12 9.43 5.47
C VAL A 351 -5.62 9.62 4.04
N SER A 352 -4.45 9.05 3.71
CA SER A 352 -3.89 9.06 2.35
C SER A 352 -4.81 8.35 1.34
N ASN A 353 -5.32 7.17 1.70
CA ASN A 353 -6.26 6.42 0.86
C ASN A 353 -7.58 7.18 0.67
N LEU A 354 -8.09 7.81 1.73
CA LEU A 354 -9.30 8.65 1.66
C LEU A 354 -9.11 9.82 0.68
N ALA A 355 -7.95 10.47 0.70
CA ALA A 355 -7.63 11.54 -0.23
C ALA A 355 -7.64 11.05 -1.68
N MET A 356 -7.02 9.90 -1.97
CA MET A 356 -7.01 9.31 -3.32
C MET A 356 -8.42 8.92 -3.79
N VAL A 357 -9.23 8.29 -2.93
CA VAL A 357 -10.62 7.94 -3.27
C VAL A 357 -11.45 9.20 -3.53
N SER A 358 -11.30 10.23 -2.69
CA SER A 358 -11.97 11.52 -2.88
C SER A 358 -11.54 12.20 -4.19
N GLY A 359 -10.26 12.10 -4.55
CA GLY A 359 -9.72 12.59 -5.82
C GLY A 359 -10.33 11.86 -7.03
N ASN A 360 -10.46 10.53 -6.97
CA ASN A 360 -11.10 9.76 -8.02
C ASN A 360 -12.58 10.14 -8.19
N LEU A 361 -13.31 10.28 -7.10
CA LEU A 361 -14.71 10.70 -7.12
C LEU A 361 -14.85 12.12 -7.69
N SER A 362 -14.01 13.06 -7.23
CA SER A 362 -13.99 14.43 -7.76
C SER A 362 -13.67 14.47 -9.24
N GLY A 363 -12.69 13.67 -9.70
CA GLY A 363 -12.37 13.56 -11.13
C GLY A 363 -13.55 13.05 -11.96
N ALA A 364 -14.23 11.99 -11.48
CA ALA A 364 -15.39 11.42 -12.16
C ALA A 364 -16.56 12.40 -12.25
N THR A 365 -16.81 13.20 -11.22
CA THR A 365 -17.92 14.19 -11.20
C THR A 365 -17.60 15.45 -11.97
N LEU A 366 -16.35 15.93 -11.93
CA LEU A 366 -15.93 17.16 -12.62
C LEU A 366 -15.71 16.97 -14.12
N LEU A 367 -15.21 15.81 -14.55
CA LEU A 367 -14.87 15.56 -15.95
C LEU A 367 -16.01 15.90 -16.94
N PRO A 368 -17.26 15.45 -16.74
CA PRO A 368 -18.35 15.76 -17.66
C PRO A 368 -18.76 17.23 -17.64
N LEU A 369 -18.47 17.96 -16.56
CA LEU A 369 -18.86 19.36 -16.38
C LEU A 369 -17.87 20.34 -17.01
N ILE A 370 -16.57 20.09 -16.86
CA ILE A 370 -15.51 21.04 -17.22
C ILE A 370 -14.57 20.52 -18.32
N GLY A 371 -14.64 19.24 -18.65
CA GLY A 371 -13.76 18.61 -19.63
C GLY A 371 -12.35 18.35 -19.11
N LEU A 372 -11.57 17.55 -19.86
CA LEU A 372 -10.26 17.05 -19.46
C LEU A 372 -9.23 18.16 -19.22
N LYS A 373 -9.20 19.18 -20.07
CA LYS A 373 -8.21 20.27 -19.97
C LYS A 373 -8.31 21.00 -18.64
N TRP A 374 -9.51 21.43 -18.26
CA TRP A 374 -9.75 22.12 -17.00
C TRP A 374 -9.59 21.20 -15.80
N LEU A 375 -9.91 19.91 -15.93
CA LEU A 375 -9.69 18.92 -14.89
C LEU A 375 -8.19 18.80 -14.59
N ILE A 376 -7.32 18.72 -15.60
CA ILE A 376 -5.85 18.71 -15.44
C ILE A 376 -5.37 19.98 -14.73
N VAL A 377 -5.85 21.16 -15.14
CA VAL A 377 -5.49 22.44 -14.52
C VAL A 377 -5.89 22.46 -13.04
N ILE A 378 -7.12 22.10 -12.71
CA ILE A 378 -7.59 22.05 -11.32
C ILE A 378 -6.78 21.05 -10.51
N SER A 379 -6.49 19.86 -11.07
CA SER A 379 -5.65 18.85 -10.42
C SER A 379 -4.27 19.37 -10.06
N ALA A 380 -3.63 20.13 -10.94
CA ALA A 380 -2.34 20.74 -10.68
C ALA A 380 -2.43 21.78 -9.55
N PHE A 381 -3.45 22.60 -9.54
CA PHE A 381 -3.59 23.69 -8.55
C PHE A 381 -4.05 23.19 -7.18
N THR A 382 -4.82 22.09 -7.08
CA THR A 382 -5.22 21.53 -5.78
C THR A 382 -4.03 21.10 -4.93
N SER A 383 -2.92 20.69 -5.56
CA SER A 383 -1.68 20.34 -4.85
C SER A 383 -1.09 21.52 -4.04
N PHE A 384 -1.33 22.76 -4.44
CA PHE A 384 -0.84 23.94 -3.70
C PHE A 384 -1.56 24.19 -2.38
N LEU A 385 -2.74 23.61 -2.15
CA LEU A 385 -3.51 23.79 -0.91
C LEU A 385 -2.77 23.28 0.33
N CYS A 386 -1.82 22.34 0.18
CA CYS A 386 -1.02 21.84 1.30
C CYS A 386 0.18 22.73 1.66
N LEU A 387 0.63 23.65 0.80
CA LEU A 387 1.84 24.46 1.02
C LEU A 387 1.85 25.25 2.34
N PRO A 388 0.77 25.92 2.76
CA PRO A 388 0.76 26.68 4.02
C PRO A 388 1.00 25.77 5.25
N LEU A 389 0.69 24.47 5.14
CA LEU A 389 0.84 23.53 6.24
C LEU A 389 2.29 23.07 6.42
N ILE A 390 3.14 23.14 5.38
CA ILE A 390 4.55 22.73 5.45
C ILE A 390 5.32 23.49 6.54
N SER A 391 5.02 24.77 6.71
CA SER A 391 5.61 25.59 7.78
C SER A 391 5.24 25.13 9.18
N LYS A 392 4.02 24.58 9.35
CA LYS A 392 3.46 24.12 10.63
C LYS A 392 3.91 22.70 11.00
N ILE A 393 4.49 21.95 10.09
CA ILE A 393 5.09 20.65 10.36
C ILE A 393 6.40 20.89 11.14
N LYS A 394 6.49 20.35 12.37
CA LYS A 394 7.67 20.45 13.23
C LYS A 394 8.62 19.31 12.97
#